data_c6cb64404f73f01162057cf613afdd30
#
_entry.id   c6cb64404f73f01162057cf613afdd30
#
_cell.length_a   1.000
_cell.length_b   1.000
_cell.length_c   1.000
_cell.angle_alpha   90.00
_cell.angle_beta   90.00
_cell.angle_gamma   90.00
#
_symmetry.space_group_name_H-M   'P 1'
#
loop_
_entity.id
_entity.type
_entity.pdbx_description
1 polymer ?
#
loop_
_entity_poly.entity_id
_entity_poly.type
_entity_poly.pdbx_seq_one_letter_code
_entity_poly.pdbx_strand_id
1 'polypeptide(L)'
;MSQQYTPLKVTVARFSYAVKIFMTSHVGGRAKLLLLGLVTLFCGISALNVLNSFVGRHFMTAIAEKQTAEFVRQALLYTGVFGASTIVSVIARFAEERLALLWRGFLTHRAIGLYMSDGTFYRVGISGKLSHPDQRIADDIKAFTIATLSFVLMLLNSGLTILTFSGVLWLISPLLFIAAVVYAAFGSYMTIALGRPLMDLNYNQLDSEAAFRSSLIHMRENAESVMIAGGEERHARFLIKQFDQLASNFRRIILINRNVGFFTTGYNWMIQIIPVVIIAPVFMNGDMEFGVITQSAAAFATLVGAFSFIVSQFHSISNFAAVVARISSLLDAIEEAQEPAESGIEFTENGEQLAYEDVTLTAPSDVPLLRELSTSIPLGTRLLVVGDEDAAGIALFRATAGINISGNGRINRPRRDLIHFIPQRPYVAPGTLRQILVPPDRSGDVSEEQILRLLKELGLGRAMDAGEIDKEQNWATLLSPREQHLLAIAGALVAEPHYVLMEKGEVMFGQELLNQILGLLAERSVACINFAEPDAARSGYDAVLEYHADGSWIWIDQLGNS
;
A
#
# COMPACT_ATOMS: atom_id res chain seq x y z
N MET A 1 -3.91 -0.69 20.79
CA MET A 1 -2.93 -1.75 20.42
C MET A 1 -1.54 -1.15 20.55
N SER A 2 -0.74 -1.63 21.49
CA SER A 2 0.65 -1.20 21.70
C SER A 2 1.46 -1.61 20.47
N GLN A 3 1.90 -0.65 19.66
CA GLN A 3 2.92 -0.93 18.66
C GLN A 3 4.17 -1.45 19.40
N GLN A 4 4.43 -2.75 19.28
CA GLN A 4 5.68 -3.33 19.71
C GLN A 4 6.79 -2.66 18.91
N TYR A 5 7.63 -1.88 19.60
CA TYR A 5 8.86 -1.34 19.05
C TYR A 5 9.70 -2.51 18.53
N THR A 6 9.69 -2.72 17.23
CA THR A 6 10.59 -3.71 16.62
C THR A 6 12.04 -3.31 16.93
N PRO A 7 12.85 -4.21 17.50
CA PRO A 7 14.23 -3.87 17.85
C PRO A 7 14.97 -3.34 16.62
N LEU A 8 15.76 -2.30 16.78
CA LEU A 8 16.51 -1.64 15.70
C LEU A 8 17.28 -2.65 14.84
N LYS A 9 17.79 -3.73 15.44
CA LYS A 9 18.47 -4.83 14.75
C LYS A 9 17.58 -5.54 13.71
N VAL A 10 16.30 -5.76 14.03
CA VAL A 10 15.34 -6.40 13.11
C VAL A 10 15.01 -5.46 11.96
N THR A 11 14.80 -4.18 12.24
CA THR A 11 14.55 -3.15 11.21
C THR A 11 15.71 -3.05 10.23
N VAL A 12 16.96 -3.02 10.73
CA VAL A 12 18.17 -2.97 9.89
C VAL A 12 18.34 -4.24 9.07
N ALA A 13 18.07 -5.42 9.64
CA ALA A 13 18.15 -6.68 8.91
C ALA A 13 17.14 -6.75 7.75
N ARG A 14 15.88 -6.37 8.00
CA ARG A 14 14.82 -6.32 6.99
C ARG A 14 15.09 -5.28 5.91
N PHE A 15 15.61 -4.13 6.31
CA PHE A 15 16.07 -3.11 5.37
C PHE A 15 17.19 -3.63 4.46
N SER A 16 18.24 -4.24 5.03
CA SER A 16 19.35 -4.79 4.24
C SER A 16 18.89 -5.91 3.29
N TYR A 17 17.90 -6.69 3.70
CA TYR A 17 17.29 -7.71 2.84
C TYR A 17 16.54 -7.08 1.65
N ALA A 18 15.74 -6.03 1.87
CA ALA A 18 15.03 -5.32 0.82
C ALA A 18 15.99 -4.67 -0.21
N VAL A 19 17.09 -4.08 0.27
CA VAL A 19 18.14 -3.52 -0.60
C VAL A 19 18.85 -4.63 -1.38
N LYS A 20 19.18 -5.75 -0.73
CA LYS A 20 19.84 -6.88 -1.38
C LYS A 20 19.00 -7.45 -2.53
N ILE A 21 17.70 -7.69 -2.29
CA ILE A 21 16.78 -8.19 -3.32
C ILE A 21 16.71 -7.23 -4.50
N PHE A 22 16.60 -5.92 -4.25
CA PHE A 22 16.57 -4.92 -5.32
C PHE A 22 17.86 -4.92 -6.14
N MET A 23 19.03 -4.95 -5.48
CA MET A 23 20.34 -4.92 -6.13
C MET A 23 20.67 -6.20 -6.90
N THR A 24 20.05 -7.34 -6.55
CA THR A 24 20.23 -8.62 -7.24
C THR A 24 19.17 -8.91 -8.30
N SER A 25 18.14 -8.07 -8.42
CA SER A 25 17.04 -8.21 -9.37
C SER A 25 17.47 -7.93 -10.82
N HIS A 26 16.56 -8.20 -11.77
CA HIS A 26 16.76 -7.88 -13.20
C HIS A 26 16.98 -6.38 -13.47
N VAL A 27 16.52 -5.49 -12.59
CA VAL A 27 16.76 -4.04 -12.65
C VAL A 27 18.03 -3.61 -11.88
N GLY A 28 18.65 -4.52 -11.14
CA GLY A 28 19.81 -4.26 -10.27
C GLY A 28 21.02 -3.67 -10.99
N GLY A 29 21.26 -4.06 -12.25
CA GLY A 29 22.34 -3.48 -13.07
C GLY A 29 22.17 -1.98 -13.28
N ARG A 30 20.95 -1.55 -13.65
CA ARG A 30 20.60 -0.13 -13.81
C ARG A 30 20.66 0.64 -12.49
N ALA A 31 20.20 0.01 -11.41
CA ALA A 31 20.23 0.59 -10.07
C ALA A 31 21.67 0.86 -9.59
N LYS A 32 22.59 -0.10 -9.78
CA LYS A 32 24.03 0.05 -9.45
C LYS A 32 24.69 1.16 -10.25
N LEU A 33 24.38 1.27 -11.56
CA LEU A 33 24.91 2.33 -12.41
C LEU A 33 24.45 3.72 -11.94
N LEU A 34 23.15 3.87 -11.63
CA LEU A 34 22.59 5.13 -11.12
C LEU A 34 23.17 5.49 -9.75
N LEU A 35 23.33 4.50 -8.87
CA LEU A 35 23.92 4.71 -7.55
C LEU A 35 25.39 5.15 -7.66
N LEU A 36 26.19 4.50 -8.51
CA LEU A 36 27.58 4.90 -8.77
C LEU A 36 27.65 6.31 -9.34
N GLY A 37 26.77 6.62 -10.32
CA GLY A 37 26.64 7.96 -10.88
C GLY A 37 26.29 9.01 -9.80
N LEU A 38 25.37 8.71 -8.89
CA LEU A 38 25.01 9.58 -7.77
C LEU A 38 26.19 9.82 -6.83
N VAL A 39 26.92 8.76 -6.45
CA VAL A 39 28.13 8.93 -5.61
C VAL A 39 29.13 9.85 -6.28
N THR A 40 29.39 9.63 -7.59
CA THR A 40 30.31 10.49 -8.37
C THR A 40 29.82 11.94 -8.43
N LEU A 41 28.53 12.18 -8.64
CA LEU A 41 27.94 13.51 -8.66
C LEU A 41 28.02 14.20 -7.29
N PHE A 42 27.77 13.48 -6.18
CA PHE A 42 27.94 14.04 -4.84
C PHE A 42 29.40 14.38 -4.50
N CYS A 43 30.36 13.55 -4.93
CA CYS A 43 31.78 13.90 -4.86
C CYS A 43 32.09 15.17 -5.67
N GLY A 44 31.52 15.28 -6.87
CA GLY A 44 31.62 16.48 -7.71
C GLY A 44 31.03 17.73 -7.04
N ILE A 45 29.83 17.62 -6.45
CA ILE A 45 29.20 18.72 -5.68
C ILE A 45 30.10 19.14 -4.50
N SER A 46 30.64 18.17 -3.77
CA SER A 46 31.52 18.45 -2.64
C SER A 46 32.81 19.15 -3.06
N ALA A 47 33.43 18.70 -4.17
CA ALA A 47 34.61 19.36 -4.75
C ALA A 47 34.29 20.78 -5.24
N LEU A 48 33.15 20.99 -5.91
CA LEU A 48 32.70 22.31 -6.34
C LEU A 48 32.41 23.25 -5.16
N ASN A 49 31.86 22.74 -4.05
CA ASN A 49 31.62 23.50 -2.83
C ASN A 49 32.96 23.96 -2.20
N VAL A 50 33.98 23.12 -2.16
CA VAL A 50 35.34 23.49 -1.71
C VAL A 50 35.92 24.52 -2.66
N LEU A 51 35.87 24.31 -3.97
CA LEU A 51 36.34 25.29 -4.97
C LEU A 51 35.67 26.65 -4.78
N ASN A 52 34.34 26.63 -4.62
CA ASN A 52 33.51 27.81 -4.36
C ASN A 52 33.97 28.57 -3.11
N SER A 53 34.38 27.85 -2.04
CA SER A 53 34.93 28.43 -0.80
C SER A 53 36.24 29.19 -1.05
N PHE A 54 37.15 28.62 -1.87
CA PHE A 54 38.43 29.27 -2.19
C PHE A 54 38.26 30.43 -3.18
N VAL A 55 37.45 30.27 -4.23
CA VAL A 55 37.17 31.37 -5.19
C VAL A 55 36.47 32.52 -4.47
N GLY A 56 35.50 32.23 -3.58
CA GLY A 56 34.84 33.23 -2.75
C GLY A 56 35.79 34.00 -1.82
N ARG A 57 36.81 33.34 -1.26
CA ARG A 57 37.88 33.98 -0.52
C ARG A 57 38.62 35.03 -1.34
N HIS A 58 39.16 34.62 -2.53
CA HIS A 58 39.90 35.52 -3.41
C HIS A 58 39.03 36.66 -3.94
N PHE A 59 37.77 36.38 -4.25
CA PHE A 59 36.78 37.39 -4.67
C PHE A 59 36.62 38.49 -3.59
N MET A 60 36.44 38.08 -2.33
CA MET A 60 36.30 39.04 -1.21
C MET A 60 37.58 39.80 -0.90
N THR A 61 38.74 39.14 -1.01
CA THR A 61 40.06 39.80 -0.85
C THR A 61 40.27 40.88 -1.93
N ALA A 62 39.98 40.56 -3.21
CA ALA A 62 40.09 41.51 -4.32
C ALA A 62 39.21 42.77 -4.14
N ILE A 63 38.02 42.60 -3.53
CA ILE A 63 37.16 43.75 -3.15
C ILE A 63 37.81 44.59 -2.08
N ALA A 64 38.30 43.99 -1.01
CA ALA A 64 38.91 44.68 0.11
C ALA A 64 40.18 45.45 -0.29
N GLU A 65 40.98 44.88 -1.18
CA GLU A 65 42.20 45.46 -1.73
C GLU A 65 41.95 46.40 -2.92
N LYS A 66 40.70 46.58 -3.35
CA LYS A 66 40.29 47.44 -4.49
C LYS A 66 40.98 47.10 -5.80
N GLN A 67 41.30 45.81 -6.04
CA GLN A 67 41.95 45.32 -7.23
C GLN A 67 40.92 45.00 -8.32
N THR A 68 40.58 45.99 -9.17
CA THR A 68 39.48 45.86 -10.16
C THR A 68 39.70 44.72 -11.16
N ALA A 69 40.90 44.47 -11.65
CA ALA A 69 41.18 43.41 -12.64
C ALA A 69 40.98 42.02 -12.01
N GLU A 70 41.51 41.80 -10.79
CA GLU A 70 41.37 40.52 -10.08
C GLU A 70 39.91 40.28 -9.63
N PHE A 71 39.22 41.35 -9.21
CA PHE A 71 37.78 41.28 -8.92
C PHE A 71 36.97 40.75 -10.11
N VAL A 72 37.14 41.29 -11.31
CA VAL A 72 36.41 40.84 -12.51
C VAL A 72 36.75 39.40 -12.82
N ARG A 73 38.00 39.00 -12.75
CA ARG A 73 38.44 37.63 -12.96
C ARG A 73 37.81 36.67 -11.97
N GLN A 74 37.86 36.99 -10.66
CA GLN A 74 37.27 36.13 -9.62
C GLN A 74 35.74 36.11 -9.68
N ALA A 75 35.07 37.20 -10.07
CA ALA A 75 33.63 37.25 -10.29
C ALA A 75 33.19 36.30 -11.41
N LEU A 76 33.93 36.28 -12.52
CA LEU A 76 33.64 35.35 -13.64
C LEU A 76 33.85 33.88 -13.22
N LEU A 77 34.96 33.58 -12.49
CA LEU A 77 35.21 32.24 -11.96
C LEU A 77 34.11 31.81 -10.97
N TYR A 78 33.72 32.71 -10.06
CA TYR A 78 32.68 32.46 -9.06
C TYR A 78 31.33 32.14 -9.73
N THR A 79 30.95 32.92 -10.73
CA THR A 79 29.73 32.69 -11.55
C THR A 79 29.83 31.34 -12.29
N GLY A 80 31.00 31.03 -12.84
CA GLY A 80 31.22 29.74 -13.52
C GLY A 80 31.07 28.54 -12.57
N VAL A 81 31.64 28.62 -11.35
CA VAL A 81 31.49 27.58 -10.33
C VAL A 81 30.04 27.42 -9.88
N PHE A 82 29.31 28.51 -9.70
CA PHE A 82 27.86 28.42 -9.40
C PHE A 82 27.07 27.77 -10.54
N GLY A 83 27.36 28.13 -11.79
CA GLY A 83 26.74 27.48 -12.94
C GLY A 83 27.01 25.98 -12.99
N ALA A 84 28.27 25.59 -12.81
CA ALA A 84 28.66 24.17 -12.76
C ALA A 84 27.98 23.45 -11.57
N SER A 85 27.96 24.05 -10.39
CA SER A 85 27.30 23.48 -9.21
C SER A 85 25.80 23.28 -9.42
N THR A 86 25.15 24.24 -10.09
CA THR A 86 23.72 24.14 -10.43
C THR A 86 23.46 22.97 -11.36
N ILE A 87 24.25 22.85 -12.45
CA ILE A 87 24.10 21.75 -13.42
C ILE A 87 24.29 20.39 -12.73
N VAL A 88 25.37 20.22 -11.97
CA VAL A 88 25.68 18.95 -11.30
C VAL A 88 24.60 18.62 -10.26
N SER A 89 24.11 19.60 -9.49
CA SER A 89 23.05 19.39 -8.49
C SER A 89 21.72 18.97 -9.13
N VAL A 90 21.34 19.61 -10.27
CA VAL A 90 20.10 19.25 -10.99
C VAL A 90 20.21 17.84 -11.56
N ILE A 91 21.36 17.46 -12.13
CA ILE A 91 21.60 16.11 -12.66
C ILE A 91 21.57 15.09 -11.52
N ALA A 92 22.15 15.40 -10.36
CA ALA A 92 22.13 14.53 -9.17
C ALA A 92 20.69 14.29 -8.70
N ARG A 93 19.89 15.34 -8.59
CA ARG A 93 18.48 15.24 -8.21
C ARG A 93 17.66 14.42 -9.21
N PHE A 94 17.86 14.64 -10.50
CA PHE A 94 17.23 13.83 -11.55
C PHE A 94 17.59 12.35 -11.45
N ALA A 95 18.86 12.03 -11.20
CA ALA A 95 19.31 10.64 -11.03
C ALA A 95 18.71 10.01 -9.75
N GLU A 96 18.60 10.78 -8.66
CA GLU A 96 17.92 10.38 -7.41
C GLU A 96 16.46 10.01 -7.66
N GLU A 97 15.70 10.90 -8.29
CA GLU A 97 14.28 10.68 -8.60
C GLU A 97 14.07 9.45 -9.51
N ARG A 98 14.96 9.26 -10.50
CA ARG A 98 14.93 8.06 -11.36
C ARG A 98 15.23 6.78 -10.59
N LEU A 99 16.19 6.80 -9.70
CA LEU A 99 16.52 5.62 -8.87
C LEU A 99 15.37 5.29 -7.92
N ALA A 100 14.74 6.31 -7.31
CA ALA A 100 13.57 6.15 -6.45
C ALA A 100 12.40 5.52 -7.22
N LEU A 101 12.12 6.00 -8.44
CA LEU A 101 11.05 5.46 -9.29
C LEU A 101 11.33 4.01 -9.69
N LEU A 102 12.57 3.69 -10.06
CA LEU A 102 12.99 2.33 -10.43
C LEU A 102 12.77 1.35 -9.27
N TRP A 103 13.17 1.76 -8.07
CA TRP A 103 13.02 0.94 -6.86
C TRP A 103 11.54 0.78 -6.48
N ARG A 104 10.77 1.88 -6.50
CA ARG A 104 9.33 1.85 -6.26
C ARG A 104 8.63 0.90 -7.23
N GLY A 105 8.91 1.02 -8.53
CA GLY A 105 8.33 0.15 -9.56
C GLY A 105 8.61 -1.33 -9.28
N PHE A 106 9.86 -1.67 -8.98
CA PHE A 106 10.25 -3.05 -8.64
C PHE A 106 9.49 -3.60 -7.42
N LEU A 107 9.45 -2.84 -6.31
CA LEU A 107 8.76 -3.29 -5.09
C LEU A 107 7.25 -3.38 -5.28
N THR A 108 6.65 -2.43 -5.98
CA THR A 108 5.19 -2.42 -6.24
C THR A 108 4.78 -3.61 -7.10
N HIS A 109 5.48 -3.87 -8.22
CA HIS A 109 5.18 -5.04 -9.06
C HIS A 109 5.34 -6.35 -8.29
N ARG A 110 6.40 -6.46 -7.48
CA ARG A 110 6.62 -7.65 -6.65
C ARG A 110 5.51 -7.82 -5.60
N ALA A 111 5.14 -6.74 -4.91
CA ALA A 111 4.10 -6.78 -3.88
C ALA A 111 2.73 -7.15 -4.48
N ILE A 112 2.36 -6.54 -5.62
CA ILE A 112 1.12 -6.89 -6.33
C ILE A 112 1.15 -8.36 -6.77
N GLY A 113 2.26 -8.82 -7.37
CA GLY A 113 2.39 -10.21 -7.81
C GLY A 113 2.21 -11.21 -6.67
N LEU A 114 2.86 -10.98 -5.52
CA LEU A 114 2.72 -11.83 -4.34
C LEU A 114 1.33 -11.73 -3.68
N TYR A 115 0.76 -10.53 -3.61
CA TYR A 115 -0.54 -10.29 -3.00
C TYR A 115 -1.68 -10.91 -3.81
N MET A 116 -1.58 -10.89 -5.15
CA MET A 116 -2.61 -11.44 -6.04
C MET A 116 -2.44 -12.93 -6.34
N SER A 117 -1.26 -13.55 -6.03
CA SER A 117 -1.03 -14.98 -6.28
C SER A 117 -1.88 -15.84 -5.35
N ASP A 118 -2.38 -16.95 -5.90
CA ASP A 118 -3.06 -18.04 -5.18
C ASP A 118 -4.13 -17.61 -4.16
N GLY A 119 -4.83 -16.51 -4.41
CA GLY A 119 -5.85 -15.98 -3.51
C GLY A 119 -5.33 -15.40 -2.20
N THR A 120 -4.04 -15.06 -2.13
CA THR A 120 -3.39 -14.47 -0.94
C THR A 120 -4.13 -13.23 -0.45
N PHE A 121 -4.59 -12.36 -1.36
CA PHE A 121 -5.37 -11.16 -1.02
C PHE A 121 -6.60 -11.47 -0.17
N TYR A 122 -7.27 -12.57 -0.46
CA TYR A 122 -8.45 -13.02 0.27
C TYR A 122 -8.09 -13.55 1.67
N ARG A 123 -7.05 -14.42 1.75
CA ARG A 123 -6.58 -14.95 3.04
C ARG A 123 -6.06 -13.87 3.97
N VAL A 124 -5.31 -12.90 3.44
CA VAL A 124 -4.87 -11.71 4.20
C VAL A 124 -6.07 -10.90 4.69
N GLY A 125 -7.10 -10.72 3.86
CA GLY A 125 -8.32 -10.01 4.23
C GLY A 125 -9.09 -10.68 5.38
N ILE A 126 -9.24 -12.00 5.33
CA ILE A 126 -9.97 -12.77 6.37
C ILE A 126 -9.17 -12.85 7.67
N SER A 127 -7.84 -12.98 7.61
CA SER A 127 -7.02 -13.11 8.82
C SER A 127 -7.17 -11.93 9.79
N GLY A 128 -7.61 -10.76 9.30
CA GLY A 128 -7.74 -9.53 10.08
C GLY A 128 -6.44 -9.02 10.68
N LYS A 129 -5.31 -9.70 10.42
CA LYS A 129 -3.98 -9.36 10.97
C LYS A 129 -3.39 -8.11 10.32
N LEU A 130 -3.80 -7.81 9.10
CA LEU A 130 -3.29 -6.68 8.32
C LEU A 130 -4.40 -5.67 8.05
N SER A 131 -4.25 -4.46 8.59
CA SER A 131 -5.11 -3.32 8.25
C SER A 131 -4.61 -2.62 6.99
N HIS A 132 -5.53 -2.27 6.09
CA HIS A 132 -5.29 -1.44 4.90
C HIS A 132 -4.12 -1.92 4.01
N PRO A 133 -4.17 -3.14 3.43
CA PRO A 133 -3.13 -3.64 2.53
C PRO A 133 -2.98 -2.79 1.27
N ASP A 134 -4.05 -2.20 0.76
CA ASP A 134 -4.11 -1.23 -0.32
C ASP A 134 -3.21 -0.02 -0.07
N GLN A 135 -3.32 0.63 1.08
CA GLN A 135 -2.48 1.76 1.49
C GLN A 135 -1.01 1.36 1.60
N ARG A 136 -0.73 0.15 2.12
CA ARG A 136 0.65 -0.33 2.24
C ARG A 136 1.32 -0.54 0.89
N ILE A 137 0.61 -1.08 -0.09
CA ILE A 137 1.13 -1.28 -1.45
C ILE A 137 1.26 0.05 -2.19
N ALA A 138 0.28 0.97 -2.07
CA ALA A 138 0.26 2.21 -2.81
C ALA A 138 1.18 3.29 -2.19
N ASP A 139 1.00 3.57 -0.88
CA ASP A 139 1.62 4.71 -0.20
C ASP A 139 2.87 4.34 0.59
N ASP A 140 2.85 3.23 1.35
CA ASP A 140 3.99 2.87 2.20
C ASP A 140 5.21 2.44 1.37
N ILE A 141 5.03 1.72 0.25
CA ILE A 141 6.13 1.41 -0.68
C ILE A 141 6.72 2.69 -1.26
N LYS A 142 5.90 3.65 -1.65
CA LYS A 142 6.35 4.97 -2.12
C LYS A 142 7.13 5.71 -1.05
N ALA A 143 6.57 5.81 0.16
CA ALA A 143 7.21 6.49 1.29
C ALA A 143 8.54 5.82 1.66
N PHE A 144 8.59 4.49 1.68
CA PHE A 144 9.79 3.71 1.95
C PHE A 144 10.91 4.00 0.94
N THR A 145 10.61 3.89 -0.35
CA THR A 145 11.63 4.04 -1.39
C THR A 145 12.21 5.46 -1.43
N ILE A 146 11.37 6.48 -1.31
CA ILE A 146 11.79 7.87 -1.27
C ILE A 146 12.57 8.16 0.01
N ALA A 147 12.02 7.84 1.18
CA ALA A 147 12.67 8.15 2.46
C ALA A 147 14.00 7.42 2.62
N THR A 148 14.07 6.15 2.21
CA THR A 148 15.32 5.38 2.24
C THR A 148 16.41 6.01 1.40
N LEU A 149 16.09 6.29 0.13
CA LEU A 149 17.07 6.82 -0.79
C LEU A 149 17.54 8.20 -0.33
N SER A 150 16.60 9.09 0.00
CA SER A 150 16.93 10.41 0.53
C SER A 150 17.78 10.32 1.79
N PHE A 151 17.48 9.41 2.71
CA PHE A 151 18.27 9.22 3.94
C PHE A 151 19.70 8.75 3.66
N VAL A 152 19.88 7.75 2.79
CA VAL A 152 21.20 7.23 2.42
C VAL A 152 22.04 8.28 1.70
N LEU A 153 21.46 8.98 0.71
CA LEU A 153 22.16 10.03 -0.03
C LEU A 153 22.50 11.24 0.84
N MET A 154 21.65 11.56 1.76
CA MET A 154 21.81 12.63 2.73
C MET A 154 22.94 12.33 3.72
N LEU A 155 23.05 11.09 4.22
CA LEU A 155 24.21 10.65 5.02
C LEU A 155 25.50 10.71 4.22
N LEU A 156 25.48 10.30 2.96
CA LEU A 156 26.62 10.38 2.07
C LEU A 156 27.06 11.83 1.87
N ASN A 157 26.12 12.72 1.54
CA ASN A 157 26.40 14.14 1.35
C ASN A 157 26.94 14.80 2.62
N SER A 158 26.31 14.55 3.78
CA SER A 158 26.80 15.08 5.07
C SER A 158 28.19 14.54 5.41
N GLY A 159 28.44 13.25 5.19
CA GLY A 159 29.77 12.65 5.40
C GLY A 159 30.86 13.28 4.52
N LEU A 160 30.58 13.47 3.22
CA LEU A 160 31.48 14.15 2.30
C LEU A 160 31.73 15.61 2.72
N THR A 161 30.66 16.32 3.11
CA THR A 161 30.75 17.71 3.60
C THR A 161 31.59 17.79 4.86
N ILE A 162 31.39 16.91 5.85
CA ILE A 162 32.21 16.85 7.06
C ILE A 162 33.67 16.62 6.69
N LEU A 163 33.97 15.64 5.84
CA LEU A 163 35.34 15.33 5.44
C LEU A 163 36.03 16.52 4.79
N THR A 164 35.39 17.16 3.81
CA THR A 164 35.98 18.22 3.00
C THR A 164 36.11 19.54 3.79
N PHE A 165 35.06 19.97 4.51
CA PHE A 165 35.11 21.22 5.26
C PHE A 165 35.86 21.11 6.57
N SER A 166 36.02 19.91 7.14
CA SER A 166 37.00 19.71 8.24
C SER A 166 38.42 20.01 7.77
N GLY A 167 38.78 19.53 6.57
CA GLY A 167 40.06 19.84 5.94
C GLY A 167 40.25 21.34 5.69
N VAL A 168 39.22 22.01 5.14
CA VAL A 168 39.25 23.46 4.89
C VAL A 168 39.46 24.25 6.19
N LEU A 169 38.69 23.98 7.25
CA LEU A 169 38.80 24.67 8.53
C LEU A 169 40.12 24.38 9.25
N TRP A 170 40.61 23.15 9.20
CA TRP A 170 41.89 22.76 9.77
C TRP A 170 43.05 23.52 9.13
N LEU A 171 43.02 23.71 7.81
CA LEU A 171 44.03 24.46 7.07
C LEU A 171 44.00 25.97 7.39
N ILE A 172 42.82 26.52 7.73
CA ILE A 172 42.68 27.93 8.11
C ILE A 172 43.13 28.13 9.57
N SER A 173 42.53 27.36 10.49
CA SER A 173 42.85 27.40 11.92
C SER A 173 42.35 26.14 12.62
N PRO A 174 43.25 25.34 13.24
CA PRO A 174 42.86 24.19 14.05
C PRO A 174 41.91 24.55 15.21
N LEU A 175 42.06 25.73 15.80
CA LEU A 175 41.18 26.24 16.85
C LEU A 175 39.75 26.40 16.36
N LEU A 176 39.57 26.90 15.11
CA LEU A 176 38.26 27.09 14.51
C LEU A 176 37.57 25.75 14.23
N PHE A 177 38.33 24.73 13.79
CA PHE A 177 37.81 23.38 13.63
C PHE A 177 37.33 22.79 14.96
N ILE A 178 38.13 22.86 16.02
CA ILE A 178 37.76 22.35 17.34
C ILE A 178 36.52 23.09 17.86
N ALA A 179 36.48 24.43 17.72
CA ALA A 179 35.31 25.23 18.06
C ALA A 179 34.05 24.78 17.33
N ALA A 180 34.13 24.44 16.00
CA ALA A 180 33.02 23.95 15.22
C ALA A 180 32.49 22.60 15.74
N VAL A 181 33.41 21.67 16.07
CA VAL A 181 33.02 20.33 16.58
C VAL A 181 32.34 20.45 17.95
N VAL A 182 32.93 21.21 18.88
CA VAL A 182 32.37 21.43 20.23
C VAL A 182 31.01 22.13 20.14
N TYR A 183 30.93 23.13 19.27
CA TYR A 183 29.69 23.88 19.06
C TYR A 183 28.59 23.01 18.48
N ALA A 184 28.89 22.19 17.45
CA ALA A 184 27.95 21.25 16.88
C ALA A 184 27.49 20.19 17.90
N ALA A 185 28.40 19.67 18.72
CA ALA A 185 28.07 18.71 19.79
C ALA A 185 27.13 19.33 20.83
N PHE A 186 27.42 20.56 21.27
CA PHE A 186 26.58 21.31 22.20
C PHE A 186 25.18 21.58 21.61
N GLY A 187 25.11 22.07 20.38
CA GLY A 187 23.86 22.34 19.70
C GLY A 187 23.01 21.09 19.52
N SER A 188 23.65 19.99 19.15
CA SER A 188 23.00 18.69 19.01
C SER A 188 22.42 18.18 20.33
N TYR A 189 23.20 18.22 21.39
CA TYR A 189 22.76 17.83 22.73
C TYR A 189 21.57 18.68 23.21
N MET A 190 21.65 20.00 23.08
CA MET A 190 20.57 20.91 23.48
C MET A 190 19.29 20.74 22.65
N THR A 191 19.44 20.54 21.35
CA THR A 191 18.28 20.27 20.47
C THR A 191 17.56 18.99 20.87
N ILE A 192 18.29 17.92 21.17
CA ILE A 192 17.71 16.64 21.65
C ILE A 192 17.05 16.85 23.03
N ALA A 193 17.74 17.50 23.95
CA ALA A 193 17.23 17.70 25.31
C ALA A 193 15.92 18.51 25.34
N LEU A 194 15.87 19.62 24.57
CA LEU A 194 14.69 20.48 24.47
C LEU A 194 13.57 19.86 23.60
N GLY A 195 13.95 19.12 22.56
CA GLY A 195 13.01 18.54 21.61
C GLY A 195 12.40 17.18 22.03
N ARG A 196 13.03 16.49 22.99
CA ARG A 196 12.58 15.15 23.42
C ARG A 196 11.09 15.07 23.79
N PRO A 197 10.48 16.02 24.52
CA PRO A 197 9.07 15.98 24.84
C PRO A 197 8.15 16.13 23.62
N LEU A 198 8.66 16.68 22.50
CA LEU A 198 7.86 16.82 21.26
C LEU A 198 7.53 15.47 20.62
N MET A 199 8.35 14.44 20.83
CA MET A 199 8.11 13.13 20.23
C MET A 199 6.81 12.53 20.73
N ASP A 200 6.61 12.50 22.04
CA ASP A 200 5.40 11.94 22.64
C ASP A 200 4.16 12.80 22.32
N LEU A 201 4.32 14.13 22.34
CA LEU A 201 3.24 15.06 22.01
C LEU A 201 2.83 14.97 20.55
N ASN A 202 3.78 14.84 19.62
CA ASN A 202 3.48 14.67 18.19
C ASN A 202 2.84 13.32 17.91
N TYR A 203 3.29 12.24 18.59
CA TYR A 203 2.63 10.94 18.49
C TYR A 203 1.16 11.02 18.93
N ASN A 204 0.90 11.58 20.10
CA ASN A 204 -0.46 11.78 20.63
C ASN A 204 -1.29 12.71 19.73
N GLN A 205 -0.66 13.68 19.07
CA GLN A 205 -1.32 14.57 18.12
C GLN A 205 -1.81 13.80 16.90
N LEU A 206 -0.94 12.99 16.29
CA LEU A 206 -1.30 12.18 15.11
C LEU A 206 -2.40 11.17 15.42
N ASP A 207 -2.34 10.53 16.59
CA ASP A 207 -3.36 9.59 17.04
C ASP A 207 -4.72 10.28 17.26
N SER A 208 -4.71 11.44 17.91
CA SER A 208 -5.91 12.25 18.13
C SER A 208 -6.51 12.78 16.82
N GLU A 209 -5.68 13.20 15.85
CA GLU A 209 -6.12 13.61 14.53
C GLU A 209 -6.73 12.45 13.73
N ALA A 210 -6.13 11.26 13.82
CA ALA A 210 -6.67 10.06 13.19
C ALA A 210 -8.03 9.66 13.79
N ALA A 211 -8.19 9.70 15.13
CA ALA A 211 -9.42 9.44 15.83
C ALA A 211 -10.53 10.45 15.46
N PHE A 212 -10.18 11.74 15.42
CA PHE A 212 -11.12 12.80 15.01
C PHE A 212 -11.59 12.63 13.56
N ARG A 213 -10.66 12.34 12.63
CA ARG A 213 -11.00 12.06 11.23
C ARG A 213 -11.89 10.84 11.10
N SER A 214 -11.59 9.74 11.82
CA SER A 214 -12.42 8.54 11.84
C SER A 214 -13.85 8.82 12.31
N SER A 215 -14.01 9.64 13.35
CA SER A 215 -15.33 10.05 13.85
C SER A 215 -16.13 10.86 12.82
N LEU A 216 -15.46 11.75 12.05
CA LEU A 216 -16.08 12.50 10.96
C LEU A 216 -16.49 11.60 9.78
N ILE A 217 -15.66 10.64 9.42
CA ILE A 217 -15.95 9.65 8.36
C ILE A 217 -17.17 8.82 8.78
N HIS A 218 -17.17 8.30 10.01
CA HIS A 218 -18.28 7.51 10.54
C HIS A 218 -19.60 8.28 10.52
N MET A 219 -19.57 9.56 10.89
CA MET A 219 -20.75 10.43 10.82
C MET A 219 -21.22 10.63 9.36
N ARG A 220 -20.30 10.84 8.42
CA ARG A 220 -20.63 11.00 7.00
C ARG A 220 -21.27 9.72 6.42
N GLU A 221 -20.70 8.57 6.74
CA GLU A 221 -21.18 7.27 6.25
C GLU A 221 -22.57 6.91 6.80
N ASN A 222 -22.89 7.39 8.00
CA ASN A 222 -24.17 7.14 8.66
C ASN A 222 -25.07 8.41 8.73
N ALA A 223 -24.85 9.37 7.83
CA ALA A 223 -25.51 10.69 7.89
C ALA A 223 -27.03 10.61 7.92
N GLU A 224 -27.63 9.75 7.10
CA GLU A 224 -29.08 9.53 7.04
C GLU A 224 -29.60 8.97 8.38
N SER A 225 -28.96 7.96 8.93
CA SER A 225 -29.35 7.34 10.21
C SER A 225 -29.21 8.32 11.37
N VAL A 226 -28.15 9.14 11.38
CA VAL A 226 -27.92 10.17 12.40
C VAL A 226 -29.01 11.24 12.34
N MET A 227 -29.39 11.67 11.13
CA MET A 227 -30.44 12.67 10.92
C MET A 227 -31.82 12.15 11.32
N ILE A 228 -32.16 10.92 10.94
CA ILE A 228 -33.45 10.28 11.33
C ILE A 228 -33.55 10.11 12.85
N ALA A 229 -32.42 9.80 13.51
CA ALA A 229 -32.37 9.62 14.96
C ALA A 229 -32.37 10.95 15.76
N GLY A 230 -32.28 12.12 15.08
CA GLY A 230 -32.17 13.44 15.73
C GLY A 230 -30.94 13.57 16.62
N GLY A 231 -29.84 12.97 16.18
CA GLY A 231 -28.60 12.82 16.96
C GLY A 231 -27.56 13.93 16.75
N GLU A 232 -27.83 14.95 15.91
CA GLU A 232 -26.85 15.93 15.43
C GLU A 232 -26.15 16.69 16.57
N GLU A 233 -26.95 17.21 17.54
CA GLU A 233 -26.36 17.96 18.66
C GLU A 233 -25.43 17.12 19.54
N ARG A 234 -25.78 15.84 19.75
CA ARG A 234 -24.94 14.92 20.53
C ARG A 234 -23.62 14.63 19.81
N HIS A 235 -23.67 14.38 18.50
CA HIS A 235 -22.50 14.16 17.68
C HIS A 235 -21.63 15.41 17.56
N ALA A 236 -22.24 16.60 17.39
CA ALA A 236 -21.53 17.87 17.37
C ALA A 236 -20.77 18.10 18.69
N ARG A 237 -21.41 17.91 19.84
CA ARG A 237 -20.75 18.03 21.16
C ARG A 237 -19.59 17.02 21.32
N PHE A 238 -19.76 15.81 20.84
CA PHE A 238 -18.72 14.79 20.87
C PHE A 238 -17.51 15.18 20.01
N LEU A 239 -17.74 15.63 18.77
CA LEU A 239 -16.68 16.10 17.86
C LEU A 239 -15.96 17.34 18.40
N ILE A 240 -16.69 18.31 18.96
CA ILE A 240 -16.10 19.50 19.60
C ILE A 240 -15.21 19.09 20.77
N LYS A 241 -15.65 18.15 21.62
CA LYS A 241 -14.84 17.64 22.72
C LYS A 241 -13.57 16.96 22.24
N GLN A 242 -13.62 16.16 21.19
CA GLN A 242 -12.43 15.55 20.58
C GLN A 242 -11.47 16.62 20.03
N PHE A 243 -12.00 17.63 19.35
CA PHE A 243 -11.20 18.75 18.84
C PHE A 243 -10.55 19.54 19.96
N ASP A 244 -11.25 19.81 21.07
CA ASP A 244 -10.70 20.52 22.23
C ASP A 244 -9.54 19.76 22.88
N GLN A 245 -9.62 18.43 22.93
CA GLN A 245 -8.52 17.56 23.39
C GLN A 245 -7.30 17.67 22.47
N LEU A 246 -7.51 17.58 21.16
CA LEU A 246 -6.50 17.75 20.13
C LEU A 246 -5.86 19.14 20.21
N ALA A 247 -6.66 20.20 20.32
CA ALA A 247 -6.20 21.57 20.46
C ALA A 247 -5.39 21.80 21.76
N SER A 248 -5.79 21.15 22.86
CA SER A 248 -5.04 21.19 24.12
C SER A 248 -3.66 20.58 24.00
N ASN A 249 -3.53 19.42 23.33
CA ASN A 249 -2.24 18.81 23.05
C ASN A 249 -1.37 19.71 22.15
N PHE A 250 -1.98 20.27 21.09
CA PHE A 250 -1.30 21.16 20.15
C PHE A 250 -0.78 22.45 20.83
N ARG A 251 -1.52 23.01 21.80
CA ARG A 251 -1.03 24.15 22.60
C ARG A 251 0.26 23.82 23.35
N ARG A 252 0.41 22.59 23.87
CA ARG A 252 1.66 22.15 24.53
C ARG A 252 2.80 22.07 23.51
N ILE A 253 2.52 21.53 22.32
CA ILE A 253 3.51 21.50 21.22
C ILE A 253 3.99 22.91 20.88
N ILE A 254 3.06 23.88 20.75
CA ILE A 254 3.39 25.29 20.47
C ILE A 254 4.33 25.87 21.55
N LEU A 255 4.07 25.61 22.82
CA LEU A 255 4.93 26.12 23.91
C LEU A 255 6.34 25.55 23.86
N ILE A 256 6.48 24.25 23.59
CA ILE A 256 7.81 23.64 23.47
C ILE A 256 8.51 24.13 22.20
N ASN A 257 7.81 24.20 21.06
CA ASN A 257 8.36 24.72 19.82
C ASN A 257 8.86 26.17 19.97
N ARG A 258 8.17 26.99 20.74
CA ARG A 258 8.63 28.33 21.07
C ARG A 258 10.00 28.31 21.80
N ASN A 259 10.15 27.44 22.80
CA ASN A 259 11.40 27.35 23.58
C ASN A 259 12.55 26.80 22.72
N VAL A 260 12.27 25.76 21.93
CA VAL A 260 13.21 25.22 20.92
C VAL A 260 13.57 26.29 19.90
N GLY A 261 12.60 27.09 19.46
CA GLY A 261 12.79 28.18 18.51
C GLY A 261 13.72 29.29 19.04
N PHE A 262 13.57 29.68 20.30
CA PHE A 262 14.51 30.64 20.91
C PHE A 262 15.95 30.12 20.91
N PHE A 263 16.12 28.86 21.31
CA PHE A 263 17.43 28.23 21.29
C PHE A 263 18.01 28.14 19.88
N THR A 264 17.27 27.58 18.92
CA THR A 264 17.76 27.35 17.55
C THR A 264 18.05 28.67 16.82
N THR A 265 17.21 29.69 17.03
CA THR A 265 17.44 31.02 16.44
C THR A 265 18.72 31.66 17.01
N GLY A 266 18.88 31.67 18.33
CA GLY A 266 20.10 32.18 18.97
C GLY A 266 21.36 31.41 18.56
N TYR A 267 21.23 30.07 18.49
CA TYR A 267 22.29 29.19 18.00
C TYR A 267 22.70 29.55 16.56
N ASN A 268 21.75 29.75 15.65
CA ASN A 268 22.05 30.11 14.26
C ASN A 268 22.75 31.47 14.12
N TRP A 269 22.41 32.44 14.97
CA TRP A 269 23.15 33.71 14.99
C TRP A 269 24.61 33.57 15.46
N MET A 270 24.84 32.72 16.45
CA MET A 270 26.20 32.48 16.97
C MET A 270 27.09 31.75 15.93
N ILE A 271 26.52 30.94 15.04
CA ILE A 271 27.27 30.31 13.92
C ILE A 271 27.99 31.36 13.06
N GLN A 272 27.41 32.54 12.89
CA GLN A 272 28.01 33.60 12.08
C GLN A 272 29.07 34.42 12.90
N ILE A 273 28.85 34.59 14.20
CA ILE A 273 29.66 35.44 15.06
C ILE A 273 30.94 34.72 15.51
N ILE A 274 30.86 33.46 15.93
CA ILE A 274 31.98 32.69 16.50
C ILE A 274 33.21 32.68 15.58
N PRO A 275 33.13 32.32 14.29
CA PRO A 275 34.29 32.28 13.42
C PRO A 275 34.90 33.67 13.21
N VAL A 276 34.07 34.71 13.15
CA VAL A 276 34.55 36.09 12.99
C VAL A 276 35.35 36.50 14.23
N VAL A 277 34.86 36.25 15.44
CA VAL A 277 35.56 36.59 16.70
C VAL A 277 36.91 35.87 16.82
N ILE A 278 37.01 34.63 16.33
CA ILE A 278 38.24 33.84 16.37
C ILE A 278 39.25 34.34 15.33
N ILE A 279 38.82 34.70 14.13
CA ILE A 279 39.71 35.03 13.00
C ILE A 279 40.04 36.53 12.92
N ALA A 280 39.12 37.43 13.33
CA ALA A 280 39.33 38.86 13.22
C ALA A 280 40.62 39.37 13.90
N PRO A 281 41.04 38.92 15.11
CA PRO A 281 42.30 39.32 15.71
C PRO A 281 43.52 38.94 14.84
N VAL A 282 43.52 37.78 14.22
CA VAL A 282 44.59 37.30 13.33
C VAL A 282 44.67 38.16 12.06
N PHE A 283 43.52 38.53 11.52
CA PHE A 283 43.45 39.46 10.38
C PHE A 283 43.94 40.87 10.78
N MET A 284 43.54 41.39 11.95
CA MET A 284 43.94 42.73 12.43
C MET A 284 45.44 42.82 12.68
N ASN A 285 46.11 41.70 12.98
CA ASN A 285 47.55 41.63 13.13
C ASN A 285 48.32 41.57 11.79
N GLY A 286 47.59 41.49 10.67
CA GLY A 286 48.16 41.44 9.32
C GLY A 286 48.60 40.05 8.83
N ASP A 287 48.28 39.01 9.59
CA ASP A 287 48.71 37.61 9.28
C ASP A 287 47.83 36.91 8.25
N MET A 288 46.65 37.47 7.91
CA MET A 288 45.69 36.84 6.99
C MET A 288 44.98 37.85 6.08
N GLU A 289 44.49 37.37 4.91
CA GLU A 289 43.71 38.15 3.95
C GLU A 289 42.25 38.33 4.44
N PHE A 290 41.59 39.41 4.00
CA PHE A 290 40.18 39.70 4.36
C PHE A 290 39.22 38.55 3.98
N GLY A 291 39.41 37.96 2.83
CA GLY A 291 38.55 36.86 2.34
C GLY A 291 38.55 35.62 3.24
N VAL A 292 39.58 35.45 4.09
CA VAL A 292 39.63 34.32 5.05
C VAL A 292 38.54 34.44 6.11
N ILE A 293 38.16 35.67 6.50
CA ILE A 293 37.08 35.90 7.48
C ILE A 293 35.76 35.33 6.94
N THR A 294 35.44 35.71 5.71
CA THR A 294 34.17 35.26 5.05
C THR A 294 34.20 33.77 4.73
N GLN A 295 35.36 33.25 4.28
CA GLN A 295 35.57 31.83 4.05
C GLN A 295 35.38 31.01 5.33
N SER A 296 35.96 31.47 6.44
CA SER A 296 35.87 30.83 7.75
C SER A 296 34.43 30.77 8.25
N ALA A 297 33.68 31.88 8.13
CA ALA A 297 32.28 31.92 8.54
C ALA A 297 31.42 30.96 7.72
N ALA A 298 31.58 30.93 6.40
CA ALA A 298 30.85 30.03 5.51
C ALA A 298 31.22 28.56 5.76
N ALA A 299 32.53 28.25 5.89
CA ALA A 299 32.99 26.88 6.14
C ALA A 299 32.54 26.36 7.52
N PHE A 300 32.60 27.24 8.56
CA PHE A 300 32.11 26.92 9.91
C PHE A 300 30.61 26.61 9.89
N ALA A 301 29.80 27.45 9.23
CA ALA A 301 28.36 27.25 9.12
C ALA A 301 28.04 25.93 8.38
N THR A 302 28.76 25.63 7.29
CA THR A 302 28.59 24.41 6.50
C THR A 302 28.94 23.16 7.31
N LEU A 303 30.08 23.19 8.05
CA LEU A 303 30.51 22.05 8.88
C LEU A 303 29.56 21.80 10.06
N VAL A 304 29.19 22.87 10.80
CA VAL A 304 28.23 22.77 11.90
C VAL A 304 26.86 22.26 11.39
N GLY A 305 26.40 22.76 10.24
CA GLY A 305 25.19 22.29 9.59
C GLY A 305 25.24 20.79 9.27
N ALA A 306 26.37 20.32 8.72
CA ALA A 306 26.54 18.90 8.39
C ALA A 306 26.57 17.98 9.63
N PHE A 307 27.20 18.42 10.73
CA PHE A 307 27.16 17.68 12.00
C PHE A 307 25.78 17.69 12.66
N SER A 308 25.09 18.82 12.64
CA SER A 308 23.75 18.97 13.24
C SER A 308 22.66 18.29 12.44
N PHE A 309 22.94 17.91 11.20
CA PHE A 309 21.98 17.36 10.26
C PHE A 309 21.32 16.06 10.77
N ILE A 310 22.11 15.12 11.31
CA ILE A 310 21.61 13.84 11.86
C ILE A 310 20.58 14.10 12.96
N VAL A 311 20.81 15.12 13.78
CA VAL A 311 19.91 15.50 14.87
C VAL A 311 18.64 16.16 14.35
N SER A 312 18.76 17.02 13.35
CA SER A 312 17.61 17.70 12.74
C SER A 312 16.67 16.73 12.00
N GLN A 313 17.19 15.58 11.56
CA GLN A 313 16.43 14.53 10.86
C GLN A 313 15.88 13.43 11.77
N PHE A 314 15.97 13.57 13.08
CA PHE A 314 15.51 12.55 14.03
C PHE A 314 14.04 12.15 13.83
N HIS A 315 13.16 13.12 13.55
CA HIS A 315 11.76 12.87 13.24
C HIS A 315 11.59 12.06 11.94
N SER A 316 12.35 12.39 10.90
CA SER A 316 12.35 11.66 9.63
C SER A 316 12.83 10.22 9.80
N ILE A 317 13.83 9.99 10.67
CA ILE A 317 14.33 8.65 11.03
C ILE A 317 13.24 7.82 11.73
N SER A 318 12.52 8.44 12.68
CA SER A 318 11.42 7.77 13.39
C SER A 318 10.28 7.38 12.44
N ASN A 319 9.88 8.30 11.56
CA ASN A 319 8.87 8.03 10.54
C ASN A 319 9.32 6.92 9.57
N PHE A 320 10.59 6.94 9.18
CA PHE A 320 11.18 5.89 8.35
C PHE A 320 11.11 4.52 9.03
N ALA A 321 11.46 4.42 10.31
CA ALA A 321 11.35 3.16 11.05
C ALA A 321 9.91 2.61 11.09
N ALA A 322 8.91 3.50 11.24
CA ALA A 322 7.50 3.13 11.19
C ALA A 322 7.09 2.61 9.80
N VAL A 323 7.54 3.25 8.72
CA VAL A 323 7.27 2.80 7.35
C VAL A 323 7.91 1.43 7.07
N VAL A 324 9.16 1.22 7.50
CA VAL A 324 9.83 -0.08 7.39
C VAL A 324 9.05 -1.17 8.12
N ALA A 325 8.57 -0.88 9.35
CA ALA A 325 7.77 -1.84 10.12
C ALA A 325 6.46 -2.21 9.41
N ARG A 326 5.76 -1.24 8.81
CA ARG A 326 4.51 -1.49 8.06
C ARG A 326 4.72 -2.34 6.81
N ILE A 327 5.77 -2.06 6.03
CA ILE A 327 6.11 -2.89 4.85
C ILE A 327 6.50 -4.30 5.27
N SER A 328 7.27 -4.42 6.35
CA SER A 328 7.63 -5.74 6.87
C SER A 328 6.40 -6.55 7.27
N SER A 329 5.44 -5.93 7.98
CA SER A 329 4.22 -6.63 8.37
C SER A 329 3.30 -6.96 7.17
N LEU A 330 3.37 -6.21 6.06
CA LEU A 330 2.72 -6.60 4.80
C LEU A 330 3.36 -7.88 4.23
N LEU A 331 4.68 -7.92 4.15
CA LEU A 331 5.40 -9.08 3.61
C LEU A 331 5.21 -10.32 4.50
N ASP A 332 5.31 -10.15 5.83
CA ASP A 332 5.06 -11.22 6.81
C ASP A 332 3.64 -11.78 6.67
N ALA A 333 2.61 -10.91 6.51
CA ALA A 333 1.23 -11.33 6.33
C ALA A 333 0.99 -12.02 4.99
N ILE A 334 1.68 -11.59 3.92
CA ILE A 334 1.63 -12.26 2.62
C ILE A 334 2.29 -13.65 2.70
N GLU A 335 3.47 -13.74 3.32
CA GLU A 335 4.23 -14.99 3.47
C GLU A 335 3.43 -16.00 4.32
N GLU A 336 2.87 -15.57 5.45
CA GLU A 336 1.99 -16.40 6.28
C GLU A 336 0.73 -16.85 5.53
N ALA A 337 0.14 -15.97 4.72
CA ALA A 337 -1.04 -16.31 3.93
C ALA A 337 -0.73 -17.23 2.73
N GLN A 338 0.52 -17.33 2.30
CA GLN A 338 0.96 -18.27 1.26
C GLN A 338 1.25 -19.67 1.80
N GLU A 339 1.48 -19.80 3.12
CA GLU A 339 1.58 -21.12 3.73
C GLU A 339 0.25 -21.86 3.52
N PRO A 340 0.29 -23.15 3.08
CA PRO A 340 -0.93 -23.94 2.92
C PRO A 340 -1.67 -23.95 4.27
N ALA A 341 -2.90 -23.46 4.30
CA ALA A 341 -3.74 -23.71 5.45
C ALA A 341 -3.82 -25.24 5.60
N GLU A 342 -3.60 -25.76 6.80
CA GLU A 342 -3.89 -27.16 7.13
C GLU A 342 -5.42 -27.36 7.02
N SER A 343 -5.94 -27.38 5.78
CA SER A 343 -7.33 -27.81 5.57
C SER A 343 -7.34 -29.31 5.58
N GLY A 344 -8.15 -29.92 6.44
CA GLY A 344 -8.37 -31.36 6.43
C GLY A 344 -9.16 -31.83 5.19
N ILE A 345 -9.54 -30.92 4.28
CA ILE A 345 -10.25 -31.24 3.04
C ILE A 345 -9.26 -31.38 1.88
N GLU A 346 -9.21 -32.56 1.29
CA GLU A 346 -8.43 -32.87 0.11
C GLU A 346 -9.21 -32.52 -1.18
N PHE A 347 -8.52 -31.92 -2.15
CA PHE A 347 -9.09 -31.62 -3.48
C PHE A 347 -8.48 -32.51 -4.54
N THR A 348 -9.36 -33.13 -5.36
CA THR A 348 -8.97 -33.85 -6.57
C THR A 348 -9.58 -33.16 -7.77
N GLU A 349 -8.75 -32.65 -8.69
CA GLU A 349 -9.17 -31.89 -9.88
C GLU A 349 -9.20 -32.74 -11.17
N ASN A 350 -9.26 -34.07 -11.07
CA ASN A 350 -9.26 -34.98 -12.20
C ASN A 350 -10.62 -35.60 -12.48
N GLY A 351 -11.67 -35.18 -11.76
CA GLY A 351 -13.01 -35.72 -11.86
C GLY A 351 -13.78 -35.11 -13.04
N GLU A 352 -14.56 -35.95 -13.76
CA GLU A 352 -15.54 -35.45 -14.71
C GLU A 352 -16.80 -34.93 -14.00
N GLN A 353 -17.01 -35.31 -12.73
CA GLN A 353 -18.17 -34.98 -11.92
C GLN A 353 -17.78 -34.32 -10.60
N LEU A 354 -18.69 -33.51 -10.08
CA LEU A 354 -18.57 -32.96 -8.73
C LEU A 354 -19.07 -34.01 -7.72
N ALA A 355 -18.17 -34.44 -6.81
CA ALA A 355 -18.50 -35.39 -5.76
C ALA A 355 -17.88 -35.02 -4.44
N TYR A 356 -18.57 -35.35 -3.36
CA TYR A 356 -18.15 -35.18 -1.97
C TYR A 356 -17.97 -36.56 -1.35
N GLU A 357 -16.86 -36.80 -0.65
CA GLU A 357 -16.53 -38.04 0.04
C GLU A 357 -16.22 -37.69 1.51
N ASP A 358 -17.11 -38.14 2.41
CA ASP A 358 -17.03 -37.94 3.86
C ASP A 358 -16.72 -36.51 4.30
N VAL A 359 -17.28 -35.52 3.58
CA VAL A 359 -17.02 -34.10 3.82
C VAL A 359 -17.76 -33.63 5.06
N THR A 360 -17.00 -33.24 6.06
CA THR A 360 -17.50 -32.59 7.27
C THR A 360 -17.01 -31.14 7.28
N LEU A 361 -17.95 -30.19 7.39
CA LEU A 361 -17.67 -28.75 7.45
C LEU A 361 -17.93 -28.22 8.86
N THR A 362 -17.02 -27.37 9.35
CA THR A 362 -17.12 -26.76 10.69
C THR A 362 -17.17 -25.25 10.61
N ALA A 363 -17.88 -24.63 11.55
CA ALA A 363 -17.79 -23.19 11.79
C ALA A 363 -16.43 -22.84 12.42
N PRO A 364 -16.00 -21.56 12.44
CA PRO A 364 -14.80 -21.14 13.15
C PRO A 364 -14.77 -21.46 14.67
N SER A 365 -15.94 -21.76 15.23
CA SER A 365 -16.12 -22.21 16.62
C SER A 365 -16.06 -23.74 16.80
N ASP A 366 -15.57 -24.48 15.80
CA ASP A 366 -15.53 -25.95 15.75
C ASP A 366 -16.91 -26.66 15.84
N VAL A 367 -17.99 -25.92 15.69
CA VAL A 367 -19.34 -26.50 15.60
C VAL A 367 -19.52 -27.09 14.20
N PRO A 368 -19.89 -28.38 14.06
CA PRO A 368 -20.12 -28.99 12.75
C PRO A 368 -21.38 -28.40 12.10
N LEU A 369 -21.21 -27.89 10.88
CA LEU A 369 -22.27 -27.35 10.03
C LEU A 369 -22.84 -28.41 9.09
N LEU A 370 -22.01 -29.37 8.69
CA LEU A 370 -22.38 -30.48 7.81
C LEU A 370 -21.48 -31.67 8.19
N ARG A 371 -22.03 -32.88 8.28
CA ARG A 371 -21.32 -34.09 8.69
C ARG A 371 -21.34 -35.16 7.60
N GLU A 372 -20.16 -35.68 7.28
CA GLU A 372 -19.95 -36.87 6.44
C GLU A 372 -20.76 -36.86 5.12
N LEU A 373 -20.80 -35.67 4.47
CA LEU A 373 -21.49 -35.57 3.17
C LEU A 373 -20.77 -36.43 2.15
N SER A 374 -21.49 -37.47 1.67
CA SER A 374 -21.02 -38.40 0.62
C SER A 374 -22.06 -38.49 -0.48
N THR A 375 -21.85 -37.71 -1.54
CA THR A 375 -22.77 -37.70 -2.69
C THR A 375 -22.05 -37.26 -3.97
N SER A 376 -22.57 -37.64 -5.13
CA SER A 376 -22.08 -37.18 -6.43
C SER A 376 -23.19 -36.50 -7.21
N ILE A 377 -22.85 -35.43 -7.92
CA ILE A 377 -23.79 -34.62 -8.70
C ILE A 377 -23.50 -34.88 -10.18
N PRO A 378 -24.40 -35.60 -10.90
CA PRO A 378 -24.23 -35.85 -12.33
C PRO A 378 -24.30 -34.56 -13.16
N LEU A 379 -23.67 -34.57 -14.34
CA LEU A 379 -23.81 -33.49 -15.33
C LEU A 379 -25.27 -33.29 -15.73
N GLY A 380 -25.66 -32.04 -15.96
CA GLY A 380 -27.01 -31.66 -16.35
C GLY A 380 -28.06 -31.70 -15.23
N THR A 381 -27.66 -32.07 -13.98
CA THR A 381 -28.60 -32.12 -12.85
C THR A 381 -28.91 -30.71 -12.33
N ARG A 382 -30.19 -30.43 -12.12
CA ARG A 382 -30.65 -29.22 -11.41
C ARG A 382 -30.85 -29.59 -9.94
N LEU A 383 -29.88 -29.23 -9.11
CA LEU A 383 -29.85 -29.50 -7.67
C LEU A 383 -30.26 -28.28 -6.87
N LEU A 384 -31.22 -28.44 -5.98
CA LEU A 384 -31.55 -27.46 -4.94
C LEU A 384 -30.88 -27.88 -3.64
N VAL A 385 -30.11 -26.95 -3.02
CA VAL A 385 -29.48 -27.15 -1.72
C VAL A 385 -30.16 -26.21 -0.71
N VAL A 386 -30.84 -26.80 0.26
CA VAL A 386 -31.63 -26.06 1.28
C VAL A 386 -31.39 -26.64 2.67
N GLY A 387 -31.63 -25.87 3.72
CA GLY A 387 -31.55 -26.38 5.09
C GLY A 387 -31.84 -25.31 6.15
N ASP A 388 -31.85 -25.76 7.41
CA ASP A 388 -32.29 -24.96 8.55
C ASP A 388 -31.38 -23.76 8.85
N GLU A 389 -30.12 -23.81 8.46
CA GLU A 389 -29.13 -22.76 8.72
C GLU A 389 -28.37 -22.35 7.46
N ASP A 390 -28.44 -21.09 7.08
CA ASP A 390 -27.71 -20.50 5.94
C ASP A 390 -26.19 -20.78 5.98
N ALA A 391 -25.63 -20.88 7.20
CA ALA A 391 -24.19 -21.06 7.40
C ALA A 391 -23.65 -22.34 6.76
N ALA A 392 -24.39 -23.45 6.78
CA ALA A 392 -23.98 -24.72 6.20
C ALA A 392 -23.95 -24.64 4.66
N GLY A 393 -24.98 -24.05 4.03
CA GLY A 393 -25.03 -23.83 2.59
C GLY A 393 -23.90 -22.94 2.09
N ILE A 394 -23.66 -21.82 2.77
CA ILE A 394 -22.54 -20.91 2.48
C ILE A 394 -21.18 -21.61 2.66
N ALA A 395 -21.05 -22.44 3.71
CA ALA A 395 -19.82 -23.20 3.93
C ALA A 395 -19.57 -24.21 2.81
N LEU A 396 -20.61 -24.94 2.37
CA LEU A 396 -20.52 -25.90 1.28
C LEU A 396 -20.20 -25.21 -0.06
N PHE A 397 -20.84 -24.09 -0.37
CA PHE A 397 -20.54 -23.27 -1.56
C PHE A 397 -19.07 -22.85 -1.57
N ARG A 398 -18.57 -22.29 -0.44
CA ARG A 398 -17.18 -21.85 -0.29
C ARG A 398 -16.19 -23.00 -0.33
N ALA A 399 -16.50 -24.11 0.34
CA ALA A 399 -15.68 -25.31 0.31
C ALA A 399 -15.54 -25.84 -1.12
N THR A 400 -16.62 -25.92 -1.89
CA THR A 400 -16.57 -26.32 -3.29
C THR A 400 -15.74 -25.37 -4.15
N ALA A 401 -15.77 -24.06 -3.85
CA ALA A 401 -14.93 -23.06 -4.49
C ALA A 401 -13.45 -23.12 -4.06
N GLY A 402 -13.12 -23.90 -3.03
CA GLY A 402 -11.77 -23.95 -2.45
C GLY A 402 -11.42 -22.74 -1.57
N ILE A 403 -12.44 -22.11 -0.94
CA ILE A 403 -12.29 -20.85 -0.21
C ILE A 403 -12.67 -21.06 1.26
N ASN A 404 -11.81 -20.61 2.18
CA ASN A 404 -12.05 -20.58 3.63
C ASN A 404 -12.59 -21.89 4.22
N ILE A 405 -11.81 -22.96 4.12
CA ILE A 405 -12.24 -24.32 4.39
C ILE A 405 -11.82 -24.71 5.81
N SER A 406 -12.82 -24.96 6.67
CA SER A 406 -12.62 -25.62 7.96
C SER A 406 -13.40 -26.94 7.93
N GLY A 407 -12.70 -28.05 8.11
CA GLY A 407 -13.31 -29.38 8.07
C GLY A 407 -12.36 -30.45 7.57
N ASN A 408 -12.92 -31.62 7.22
CA ASN A 408 -12.19 -32.78 6.71
C ASN A 408 -12.99 -33.48 5.60
N GLY A 409 -12.37 -34.43 4.91
CA GLY A 409 -12.97 -35.20 3.82
C GLY A 409 -12.33 -34.88 2.47
N ARG A 410 -12.99 -35.31 1.38
CA ARG A 410 -12.48 -35.08 0.02
C ARG A 410 -13.55 -34.50 -0.89
N ILE A 411 -13.15 -33.51 -1.69
CA ILE A 411 -13.98 -32.91 -2.76
C ILE A 411 -13.34 -33.22 -4.10
N ASN A 412 -13.99 -34.06 -4.88
CA ASN A 412 -13.64 -34.34 -6.27
C ASN A 412 -14.39 -33.36 -7.15
N ARG A 413 -13.70 -32.57 -7.94
CA ARG A 413 -14.32 -31.57 -8.80
C ARG A 413 -13.66 -31.53 -10.18
N PRO A 414 -14.41 -31.13 -11.23
CA PRO A 414 -13.79 -30.76 -12.49
C PRO A 414 -12.77 -29.62 -12.31
N ARG A 415 -11.96 -29.39 -13.33
CA ARG A 415 -11.07 -28.24 -13.37
C ARG A 415 -11.85 -26.95 -13.13
N ARG A 416 -11.22 -25.97 -12.51
CA ARG A 416 -11.86 -24.72 -12.07
C ARG A 416 -12.48 -23.91 -13.22
N ASP A 417 -11.94 -23.98 -14.42
CA ASP A 417 -12.48 -23.37 -15.65
C ASP A 417 -13.81 -23.99 -16.12
N LEU A 418 -14.13 -25.20 -15.67
CA LEU A 418 -15.39 -25.92 -15.97
C LEU A 418 -16.47 -25.72 -14.88
N ILE A 419 -16.18 -24.90 -13.85
CA ILE A 419 -17.16 -24.59 -12.79
C ILE A 419 -17.32 -23.07 -12.69
N HIS A 420 -18.55 -22.59 -12.79
CA HIS A 420 -18.86 -21.17 -12.64
C HIS A 420 -19.58 -20.91 -11.32
N PHE A 421 -19.03 -20.00 -10.51
CA PHE A 421 -19.58 -19.63 -9.21
C PHE A 421 -20.24 -18.25 -9.29
N ILE A 422 -21.50 -18.18 -8.88
CA ILE A 422 -22.30 -16.96 -8.83
C ILE A 422 -22.68 -16.69 -7.37
N PRO A 423 -21.87 -15.92 -6.64
CA PRO A 423 -22.16 -15.58 -5.24
C PRO A 423 -23.31 -14.58 -5.15
N GLN A 424 -23.85 -14.40 -3.94
CA GLN A 424 -24.92 -13.43 -3.67
C GLN A 424 -24.56 -11.99 -4.07
N ARG A 425 -23.27 -11.65 -4.19
CA ARG A 425 -22.78 -10.38 -4.73
C ARG A 425 -21.69 -10.65 -5.77
N PRO A 426 -22.07 -10.80 -7.05
CA PRO A 426 -21.10 -11.06 -8.10
C PRO A 426 -20.21 -9.84 -8.30
N TYR A 427 -18.93 -10.09 -8.52
CA TYR A 427 -17.98 -9.03 -8.87
C TYR A 427 -18.00 -8.84 -10.39
N VAL A 428 -18.37 -7.64 -10.80
CA VAL A 428 -18.30 -7.22 -12.20
C VAL A 428 -17.10 -6.29 -12.37
N ALA A 429 -16.08 -6.77 -13.06
CA ALA A 429 -14.89 -5.98 -13.34
C ALA A 429 -15.19 -4.80 -14.29
N PRO A 430 -14.50 -3.65 -14.15
CA PRO A 430 -14.51 -2.64 -15.21
C PRO A 430 -13.83 -3.18 -16.46
N GLY A 431 -14.35 -2.82 -17.64
CA GLY A 431 -13.85 -3.33 -18.92
C GLY A 431 -14.92 -3.35 -20.00
N THR A 432 -14.67 -4.08 -21.08
CA THR A 432 -15.65 -4.24 -22.17
C THR A 432 -16.60 -5.41 -21.86
N LEU A 433 -17.83 -5.40 -22.39
CA LEU A 433 -18.75 -6.53 -22.24
C LEU A 433 -18.15 -7.83 -22.79
N ARG A 434 -17.41 -7.75 -23.89
CA ARG A 434 -16.70 -8.90 -24.46
C ARG A 434 -15.71 -9.50 -23.46
N GLN A 435 -14.90 -8.66 -22.77
CA GLN A 435 -13.93 -9.12 -21.77
C GLN A 435 -14.59 -9.76 -20.55
N ILE A 436 -15.79 -9.30 -20.17
CA ILE A 436 -16.53 -9.81 -19.01
C ILE A 436 -17.24 -11.12 -19.33
N LEU A 437 -17.84 -11.22 -20.52
CA LEU A 437 -18.70 -12.34 -20.89
C LEU A 437 -17.94 -13.51 -21.53
N VAL A 438 -16.87 -13.20 -22.27
CA VAL A 438 -16.18 -14.22 -23.09
C VAL A 438 -14.85 -14.58 -22.45
N PRO A 439 -14.64 -15.85 -22.08
CA PRO A 439 -13.34 -16.32 -21.61
C PRO A 439 -12.25 -16.09 -22.66
N PRO A 440 -11.00 -15.76 -22.23
CA PRO A 440 -9.91 -15.43 -23.15
C PRO A 440 -9.60 -16.49 -24.21
N ASP A 441 -9.76 -17.76 -23.85
CA ASP A 441 -9.58 -18.94 -24.72
C ASP A 441 -10.67 -19.10 -25.79
N ARG A 442 -11.86 -18.50 -25.58
CA ARG A 442 -13.00 -18.52 -26.52
C ARG A 442 -13.22 -17.19 -27.24
N SER A 443 -12.35 -16.23 -27.10
CA SER A 443 -12.54 -14.86 -27.64
C SER A 443 -12.73 -14.79 -29.17
N GLY A 444 -12.29 -15.81 -29.91
CA GLY A 444 -12.48 -15.91 -31.36
C GLY A 444 -13.77 -16.62 -31.80
N ASP A 445 -14.42 -17.36 -30.91
CA ASP A 445 -15.53 -18.26 -31.27
C ASP A 445 -16.92 -17.65 -31.06
N VAL A 446 -17.01 -16.57 -30.27
CA VAL A 446 -18.27 -15.92 -29.88
C VAL A 446 -18.50 -14.65 -30.68
N SER A 447 -19.54 -14.65 -31.53
CA SER A 447 -19.89 -13.46 -32.33
C SER A 447 -20.63 -12.40 -31.51
N GLU A 448 -20.54 -11.15 -31.93
CA GLU A 448 -21.28 -10.03 -31.33
C GLU A 448 -22.79 -10.27 -31.31
N GLU A 449 -23.31 -10.83 -32.39
CA GLU A 449 -24.75 -11.18 -32.52
C GLU A 449 -25.20 -12.21 -31.48
N GLN A 450 -24.34 -13.17 -31.11
CA GLN A 450 -24.64 -14.17 -30.09
C GLN A 450 -24.70 -13.51 -28.72
N ILE A 451 -23.74 -12.62 -28.40
CA ILE A 451 -23.73 -11.85 -27.14
C ILE A 451 -25.00 -11.00 -27.03
N LEU A 452 -25.31 -10.21 -28.04
CA LEU A 452 -26.50 -9.35 -28.06
C LEU A 452 -27.80 -10.13 -27.93
N ARG A 453 -27.89 -11.28 -28.58
CA ARG A 453 -29.05 -12.18 -28.52
C ARG A 453 -29.25 -12.70 -27.10
N LEU A 454 -28.20 -13.17 -26.47
CA LEU A 454 -28.21 -13.66 -25.08
C LEU A 454 -28.58 -12.57 -24.08
N LEU A 455 -27.99 -11.37 -24.20
CA LEU A 455 -28.33 -10.24 -23.36
C LEU A 455 -29.79 -9.82 -23.47
N LYS A 456 -30.35 -9.89 -24.69
CA LYS A 456 -31.78 -9.60 -24.92
C LYS A 456 -32.70 -10.69 -24.29
N GLU A 457 -32.33 -11.96 -24.41
CA GLU A 457 -33.05 -13.08 -23.83
C GLU A 457 -33.13 -13.00 -22.30
N LEU A 458 -32.03 -12.52 -21.67
CA LEU A 458 -31.96 -12.31 -20.23
C LEU A 458 -32.54 -10.95 -19.78
N GLY A 459 -33.05 -10.12 -20.68
CA GLY A 459 -33.65 -8.83 -20.35
C GLY A 459 -32.66 -7.74 -19.94
N LEU A 460 -31.41 -7.84 -20.35
CA LEU A 460 -30.34 -6.86 -20.04
C LEU A 460 -30.35 -5.65 -21.00
N GLY A 461 -31.52 -4.98 -21.13
CA GLY A 461 -31.70 -3.84 -22.03
C GLY A 461 -30.74 -2.71 -21.80
N ARG A 462 -30.45 -2.35 -20.54
CA ARG A 462 -29.49 -1.26 -20.20
C ARG A 462 -28.06 -1.55 -20.66
N ALA A 463 -27.62 -2.81 -20.63
CA ALA A 463 -26.31 -3.18 -21.13
C ALA A 463 -26.21 -3.02 -22.66
N MET A 464 -27.35 -3.19 -23.37
CA MET A 464 -27.45 -2.98 -24.82
C MET A 464 -27.51 -1.48 -25.17
N ASP A 465 -28.23 -0.68 -24.38
CA ASP A 465 -28.35 0.77 -24.56
C ASP A 465 -27.04 1.52 -24.25
N ALA A 466 -26.19 0.92 -23.43
CA ALA A 466 -24.89 1.50 -23.06
C ALA A 466 -23.86 1.51 -24.22
N GLY A 467 -24.23 0.99 -25.40
CA GLY A 467 -23.47 1.09 -26.64
C GLY A 467 -22.57 -0.11 -26.92
N GLU A 468 -21.52 0.09 -27.67
CA GLU A 468 -20.69 -0.93 -28.27
C GLU A 468 -20.13 -1.94 -27.24
N ILE A 469 -20.20 -3.22 -27.57
CA ILE A 469 -19.72 -4.35 -26.75
C ILE A 469 -18.24 -4.19 -26.35
N ASP A 470 -17.46 -3.52 -27.19
CA ASP A 470 -16.02 -3.30 -27.00
C ASP A 470 -15.68 -1.95 -26.33
N LYS A 471 -16.68 -1.25 -25.79
CA LYS A 471 -16.46 -0.01 -25.03
C LYS A 471 -16.16 -0.30 -23.57
N GLU A 472 -15.05 0.22 -23.06
CA GLU A 472 -14.70 0.13 -21.64
C GLU A 472 -15.65 0.94 -20.77
N GLN A 473 -16.24 0.30 -19.76
CA GLN A 473 -17.17 0.93 -18.82
C GLN A 473 -17.04 0.32 -17.42
N ASN A 474 -17.53 1.04 -16.41
CA ASN A 474 -17.69 0.53 -15.06
C ASN A 474 -19.13 -0.02 -14.89
N TRP A 475 -19.31 -1.26 -15.27
CA TRP A 475 -20.61 -1.92 -15.26
C TRP A 475 -21.21 -2.06 -13.87
N ALA A 476 -20.40 -2.16 -12.83
CA ALA A 476 -20.86 -2.21 -11.45
C ALA A 476 -21.63 -0.95 -11.02
N THR A 477 -21.37 0.21 -11.64
CA THR A 477 -22.08 1.47 -11.39
C THR A 477 -23.26 1.71 -12.32
N LEU A 478 -23.25 1.09 -13.49
CA LEU A 478 -24.30 1.25 -14.52
C LEU A 478 -25.46 0.27 -14.32
N LEU A 479 -25.16 -0.94 -13.87
CA LEU A 479 -26.14 -2.02 -13.71
C LEU A 479 -26.65 -2.10 -12.28
N SER A 480 -27.94 -2.36 -12.13
CA SER A 480 -28.54 -2.72 -10.84
C SER A 480 -27.98 -4.06 -10.32
N PRO A 481 -28.08 -4.38 -9.03
CA PRO A 481 -27.62 -5.66 -8.49
C PRO A 481 -28.21 -6.87 -9.24
N ARG A 482 -29.48 -6.82 -9.61
CA ARG A 482 -30.13 -7.87 -10.41
C ARG A 482 -29.51 -8.00 -11.80
N GLU A 483 -29.26 -6.90 -12.49
CA GLU A 483 -28.63 -6.91 -13.82
C GLU A 483 -27.18 -7.41 -13.75
N GLN A 484 -26.44 -7.15 -12.67
CA GLN A 484 -25.10 -7.69 -12.44
C GLN A 484 -25.13 -9.24 -12.31
N HIS A 485 -26.13 -9.80 -11.64
CA HIS A 485 -26.32 -11.25 -11.57
C HIS A 485 -26.69 -11.84 -12.94
N LEU A 486 -27.57 -11.18 -13.69
CA LEU A 486 -27.90 -11.61 -15.06
C LEU A 486 -26.69 -11.56 -15.98
N LEU A 487 -25.81 -10.58 -15.79
CA LEU A 487 -24.55 -10.52 -16.54
C LEU A 487 -23.62 -11.68 -16.18
N ALA A 488 -23.56 -12.08 -14.90
CA ALA A 488 -22.81 -13.27 -14.47
C ALA A 488 -23.40 -14.57 -15.06
N ILE A 489 -24.73 -14.69 -15.12
CA ILE A 489 -25.42 -15.81 -15.81
C ILE A 489 -25.10 -15.80 -17.31
N ALA A 490 -25.13 -14.63 -17.96
CA ALA A 490 -24.75 -14.50 -19.36
C ALA A 490 -23.31 -14.99 -19.60
N GLY A 491 -22.38 -14.63 -18.74
CA GLY A 491 -21.00 -15.13 -18.79
C GLY A 491 -20.92 -16.66 -18.63
N ALA A 492 -21.70 -17.25 -17.72
CA ALA A 492 -21.77 -18.69 -17.55
C ALA A 492 -22.36 -19.38 -18.81
N LEU A 493 -23.42 -18.84 -19.40
CA LEU A 493 -24.02 -19.38 -20.63
C LEU A 493 -23.08 -19.28 -21.84
N VAL A 494 -22.20 -18.27 -21.89
CA VAL A 494 -21.16 -18.14 -22.93
C VAL A 494 -20.00 -19.10 -22.68
N ALA A 495 -19.59 -19.25 -21.43
CA ALA A 495 -18.49 -20.14 -21.06
C ALA A 495 -18.83 -21.63 -21.19
N GLU A 496 -20.13 -22.00 -21.10
CA GLU A 496 -20.63 -23.38 -21.12
C GLU A 496 -19.85 -24.30 -20.16
N PRO A 497 -19.80 -23.97 -18.85
CA PRO A 497 -19.14 -24.81 -17.88
C PRO A 497 -19.90 -26.12 -17.66
N HIS A 498 -19.28 -27.09 -16.99
CA HIS A 498 -19.98 -28.30 -16.57
C HIS A 498 -20.94 -28.02 -15.42
N TYR A 499 -20.60 -27.12 -14.53
CA TYR A 499 -21.39 -26.77 -13.35
C TYR A 499 -21.51 -25.25 -13.15
N VAL A 500 -22.71 -24.81 -12.80
CA VAL A 500 -22.99 -23.47 -12.28
C VAL A 500 -23.46 -23.60 -10.83
N LEU A 501 -22.75 -23.03 -9.91
CA LEU A 501 -23.13 -22.92 -8.50
C LEU A 501 -23.63 -21.50 -8.24
N MET A 502 -24.82 -21.35 -7.67
CA MET A 502 -25.49 -20.08 -7.49
C MET A 502 -26.01 -19.95 -6.06
N GLU A 503 -25.77 -18.81 -5.41
CA GLU A 503 -26.33 -18.49 -4.10
C GLU A 503 -27.64 -17.70 -4.25
N LYS A 504 -28.71 -18.17 -3.61
CA LYS A 504 -30.02 -17.49 -3.45
C LYS A 504 -30.63 -16.97 -4.76
N GLY A 505 -30.64 -17.83 -5.80
CA GLY A 505 -31.15 -17.45 -7.12
C GLY A 505 -32.59 -16.99 -7.10
N GLU A 506 -33.45 -17.57 -6.26
CA GLU A 506 -34.87 -17.23 -6.10
C GLU A 506 -35.06 -15.80 -5.57
N VAL A 507 -34.20 -15.35 -4.65
CA VAL A 507 -34.22 -13.99 -4.09
C VAL A 507 -33.80 -12.95 -5.15
N MET A 508 -32.84 -13.33 -6.00
CA MET A 508 -32.26 -12.43 -7.01
C MET A 508 -33.16 -12.26 -8.23
N PHE A 509 -33.74 -13.36 -8.73
CA PHE A 509 -34.45 -13.39 -10.02
C PHE A 509 -35.96 -13.48 -9.86
N GLY A 510 -36.44 -14.02 -8.75
CA GLY A 510 -37.80 -14.51 -8.62
C GLY A 510 -38.01 -15.85 -9.34
N GLN A 511 -39.08 -16.59 -9.00
CA GLN A 511 -39.26 -17.97 -9.42
C GLN A 511 -39.39 -18.15 -10.96
N GLU A 512 -40.10 -17.25 -11.64
CA GLU A 512 -40.35 -17.35 -13.08
C GLU A 512 -39.06 -17.25 -13.90
N LEU A 513 -38.24 -16.19 -13.63
CA LEU A 513 -36.99 -15.99 -14.36
C LEU A 513 -35.94 -17.06 -13.96
N LEU A 514 -35.93 -17.47 -12.68
CA LEU A 514 -35.05 -18.55 -12.23
C LEU A 514 -35.36 -19.86 -13.00
N ASN A 515 -36.63 -20.23 -13.16
CA ASN A 515 -37.03 -21.40 -13.94
C ASN A 515 -36.60 -21.28 -15.41
N GLN A 516 -36.68 -20.09 -16.00
CA GLN A 516 -36.17 -19.85 -17.35
C GLN A 516 -34.65 -20.06 -17.41
N ILE A 517 -33.89 -19.52 -16.44
CA ILE A 517 -32.43 -19.69 -16.36
C ILE A 517 -32.06 -21.16 -16.19
N LEU A 518 -32.76 -21.91 -15.31
CA LEU A 518 -32.55 -23.34 -15.11
C LEU A 518 -32.83 -24.12 -16.42
N GLY A 519 -33.84 -23.73 -17.18
CA GLY A 519 -34.13 -24.31 -18.50
C GLY A 519 -33.02 -24.07 -19.51
N LEU A 520 -32.52 -22.84 -19.61
CA LEU A 520 -31.43 -22.47 -20.52
C LEU A 520 -30.11 -23.19 -20.19
N LEU A 521 -29.82 -23.43 -18.92
CA LEU A 521 -28.65 -24.21 -18.47
C LEU A 521 -28.83 -25.70 -18.81
N ALA A 522 -30.03 -26.26 -18.57
CA ALA A 522 -30.35 -27.66 -18.86
C ALA A 522 -30.26 -27.96 -20.36
N GLU A 523 -30.74 -27.07 -21.25
CA GLU A 523 -30.62 -27.19 -22.70
C GLU A 523 -29.16 -27.31 -23.16
N ARG A 524 -28.21 -26.76 -22.39
CA ARG A 524 -26.77 -26.82 -22.65
C ARG A 524 -26.07 -27.95 -21.89
N SER A 525 -26.85 -28.84 -21.24
CA SER A 525 -26.32 -29.91 -20.37
C SER A 525 -25.43 -29.42 -19.23
N VAL A 526 -25.62 -28.20 -18.78
CA VAL A 526 -24.91 -27.60 -17.64
C VAL A 526 -25.66 -27.96 -16.36
N ALA A 527 -24.97 -28.57 -15.40
CA ALA A 527 -25.55 -28.84 -14.08
C ALA A 527 -25.65 -27.53 -13.28
N CYS A 528 -26.79 -27.29 -12.65
CA CYS A 528 -27.02 -26.11 -11.83
C CYS A 528 -27.27 -26.49 -10.36
N ILE A 529 -26.48 -25.94 -9.45
CA ILE A 529 -26.61 -26.12 -8.00
C ILE A 529 -27.01 -24.78 -7.39
N ASN A 530 -28.25 -24.67 -6.93
CA ASN A 530 -28.77 -23.47 -6.31
C ASN A 530 -28.82 -23.64 -4.79
N PHE A 531 -28.05 -22.83 -4.07
CA PHE A 531 -28.06 -22.72 -2.60
C PHE A 531 -29.14 -21.72 -2.20
N ALA A 532 -30.25 -22.18 -1.69
CA ALA A 532 -31.47 -21.42 -1.52
C ALA A 532 -31.91 -21.30 -0.05
N GLU A 533 -32.89 -20.43 0.21
CA GLU A 533 -33.57 -20.31 1.51
C GLU A 533 -34.39 -21.58 1.81
N PRO A 534 -34.69 -21.91 3.08
CA PRO A 534 -35.43 -23.11 3.47
C PRO A 534 -36.82 -23.25 2.84
N ASP A 535 -37.47 -22.13 2.54
CA ASP A 535 -38.79 -22.03 1.96
C ASP A 535 -38.82 -21.97 0.41
N ALA A 536 -37.68 -22.16 -0.22
CA ALA A 536 -37.55 -22.11 -1.67
C ALA A 536 -38.41 -23.19 -2.33
N ALA A 537 -39.05 -22.83 -3.47
CA ALA A 537 -39.87 -23.75 -4.23
C ALA A 537 -39.01 -24.88 -4.82
N ARG A 538 -39.43 -26.14 -4.58
CA ARG A 538 -38.73 -27.35 -5.06
C ARG A 538 -39.03 -27.68 -6.51
N SER A 539 -40.05 -27.02 -7.11
CA SER A 539 -40.42 -27.24 -8.50
C SER A 539 -39.34 -26.76 -9.48
N GLY A 540 -39.03 -27.54 -10.49
CA GLY A 540 -38.02 -27.23 -11.50
C GLY A 540 -36.63 -27.81 -11.21
N TYR A 541 -36.44 -28.51 -10.09
CA TYR A 541 -35.21 -29.21 -9.74
C TYR A 541 -35.37 -30.72 -9.87
N ASP A 542 -34.30 -31.42 -10.23
CA ASP A 542 -34.27 -32.87 -10.40
C ASP A 542 -33.98 -33.58 -9.07
N ALA A 543 -33.24 -32.92 -8.17
CA ALA A 543 -32.93 -33.42 -6.83
C ALA A 543 -32.87 -32.27 -5.81
N VAL A 544 -33.02 -32.60 -4.52
CA VAL A 544 -32.89 -31.70 -3.40
C VAL A 544 -31.91 -32.29 -2.37
N LEU A 545 -30.90 -31.54 -2.01
CA LEU A 545 -30.04 -31.80 -0.86
C LEU A 545 -30.53 -30.95 0.31
N GLU A 546 -31.12 -31.59 1.31
CA GLU A 546 -31.63 -30.94 2.50
C GLU A 546 -30.73 -31.24 3.68
N TYR A 547 -30.23 -30.19 4.40
CA TYR A 547 -29.41 -30.34 5.58
C TYR A 547 -30.10 -29.73 6.81
N HIS A 548 -29.79 -30.30 7.98
CA HIS A 548 -30.42 -29.96 9.24
C HIS A 548 -29.44 -29.29 10.22
N ALA A 549 -29.96 -28.64 11.27
CA ALA A 549 -29.18 -27.91 12.26
C ALA A 549 -28.19 -28.80 13.07
N ASP A 550 -28.40 -30.14 13.10
CA ASP A 550 -27.47 -31.10 13.71
C ASP A 550 -26.31 -31.53 12.80
N GLY A 551 -26.29 -30.99 11.55
CA GLY A 551 -25.31 -31.31 10.52
C GLY A 551 -25.64 -32.55 9.70
N SER A 552 -26.76 -33.24 9.95
CA SER A 552 -27.24 -34.34 9.10
C SER A 552 -27.78 -33.82 7.76
N TRP A 553 -27.82 -34.68 6.75
CA TRP A 553 -28.30 -34.33 5.41
C TRP A 553 -29.10 -35.46 4.81
N ILE A 554 -29.98 -35.11 3.86
CA ILE A 554 -30.84 -36.03 3.10
C ILE A 554 -30.80 -35.64 1.62
N TRP A 555 -30.65 -36.64 0.76
CA TRP A 555 -30.80 -36.49 -0.69
C TRP A 555 -32.20 -36.97 -1.13
N ILE A 556 -32.92 -36.13 -1.84
CA ILE A 556 -34.29 -36.41 -2.28
C ILE A 556 -34.34 -36.29 -3.81
N ASP A 557 -34.51 -37.43 -4.52
CA ASP A 557 -34.75 -37.44 -5.95
C ASP A 557 -36.20 -37.03 -6.27
N GLN A 558 -36.37 -36.05 -7.15
CA GLN A 558 -37.71 -35.60 -7.58
C GLN A 558 -38.19 -36.25 -8.89
N LEU A 559 -37.29 -36.89 -9.64
CA LEU A 559 -37.59 -37.58 -10.89
C LEU A 559 -38.44 -38.86 -10.74
N GLY A 560 -38.71 -39.33 -9.51
CA GLY A 560 -39.49 -40.54 -9.22
C GLY A 560 -40.96 -40.33 -8.88
N ASN A 561 -41.48 -39.10 -8.85
CA ASN A 561 -42.86 -38.78 -8.45
C ASN A 561 -43.66 -38.03 -9.52
N SER A 562 -43.46 -38.32 -10.79
CA SER A 562 -44.32 -37.82 -11.91
C SER A 562 -45.09 -38.93 -12.58
#